data_5f7bfc4503e661a02c35761c92fd7daa
#
_entry.id   5f7bfc4503e661a02c35761c92fd7daa
#
_cell.length_a   1.000
_cell.length_b   1.000
_cell.length_c   1.000
_cell.angle_alpha   90.00
_cell.angle_beta   90.00
_cell.angle_gamma   90.00
#
_symmetry.space_group_name_H-M   'P 1'
#
loop_
_entity.id
_entity.type
_entity.pdbx_description
1 polymer ?
#
loop_
_entity_poly.entity_id
_entity_poly.type
_entity_poly.pdbx_seq_one_letter_code
_entity_poly.pdbx_strand_id
1 'polypeptide(L)'
;MRKFLNLIVASLALLTASCSKTLINTTESVGTLKAKNSTATVINEWNSNPYKLNVIYFVPNDVDSIPNFRKRLSRILLNAQNMFANNMDREGFSRKSFGLDLVNDTLINIHYITGQFGKATYPYSGGNGAVKTEVDAYFGQNPLAKKSEHNLIIIPTYNTDPANPGGPPFYGTGTSCYALDYVNLDAKNLGIGGDIGWKATVWIGGMIHELGHGLNASHNRMNKTLAPTLGTALMGSGNSTYGISTTSLTSSTAATFNNSQVFSSVTRSDWYASASAEIISLSSSFTNNTIIISGKFTANKPVNDIVVWHDREPFGGNNDYDAVQWATKIIGQDSFRFECPLADFYDLTGNYEMRIG
;
A
#
# COMPACT_ATOMS: atom_id res chain seq x y z
N MET A 1 -7.90 18.37 9.41
CA MET A 1 -7.58 19.58 8.62
C MET A 1 -6.08 19.57 8.38
N ARG A 2 -5.64 19.31 7.15
CA ARG A 2 -4.22 19.39 6.77
C ARG A 2 -3.85 20.86 6.66
N LYS A 3 -2.92 21.34 7.48
CA LYS A 3 -2.30 22.65 7.27
C LYS A 3 -1.14 22.45 6.28
N PHE A 4 -1.25 23.03 5.11
CA PHE A 4 -0.17 23.06 4.12
C PHE A 4 0.77 24.22 4.45
N LEU A 5 2.04 23.94 4.56
CA LEU A 5 3.09 24.94 4.64
C LEU A 5 3.76 25.01 3.26
N ASN A 6 3.43 26.00 2.47
CA ASN A 6 4.09 26.25 1.18
C ASN A 6 5.44 26.92 1.42
N LEU A 7 6.52 26.19 1.19
CA LEU A 7 7.86 26.74 1.21
C LEU A 7 8.35 26.91 -0.24
N ILE A 8 8.54 28.15 -0.67
CA ILE A 8 9.10 28.48 -1.99
C ILE A 8 10.61 28.20 -1.92
N VAL A 9 11.08 27.21 -2.67
CA VAL A 9 12.52 26.92 -2.81
C VAL A 9 13.08 27.74 -3.96
N ALA A 10 14.10 28.55 -3.65
CA ALA A 10 14.81 29.39 -4.60
C ALA A 10 15.53 28.58 -5.69
N SER A 11 15.44 29.05 -6.91
CA SER A 11 16.09 28.52 -8.10
C SER A 11 17.60 28.37 -7.93
N LEU A 12 18.14 27.17 -8.13
CA LEU A 12 19.58 26.90 -8.13
C LEU A 12 20.05 26.68 -9.57
N ALA A 13 20.84 27.57 -10.09
CA ALA A 13 21.50 27.42 -11.38
C ALA A 13 22.72 26.47 -11.26
N LEU A 14 22.72 25.38 -12.03
CA LEU A 14 23.81 24.40 -12.06
C LEU A 14 24.86 24.79 -13.12
N LEU A 15 26.11 24.91 -12.68
CA LEU A 15 27.31 24.96 -13.52
C LEU A 15 27.72 23.52 -13.89
N THR A 16 27.83 23.24 -15.18
CA THR A 16 28.29 21.97 -15.72
C THR A 16 29.80 21.82 -15.64
N ALA A 17 30.31 20.81 -14.98
CA ALA A 17 31.68 20.35 -15.11
C ALA A 17 31.70 18.91 -15.65
N SER A 18 32.30 18.78 -16.84
CA SER A 18 32.57 17.50 -17.51
C SER A 18 33.81 16.85 -16.87
N CYS A 19 33.73 15.57 -16.57
CA CYS A 19 34.94 14.72 -16.47
C CYS A 19 34.68 13.25 -16.82
N SER A 20 35.69 12.67 -17.45
CA SER A 20 35.78 11.50 -18.30
C SER A 20 35.61 10.14 -17.59
N LYS A 21 35.16 9.17 -18.40
CA LYS A 21 34.99 7.73 -18.11
C LYS A 21 36.31 6.98 -17.85
N THR A 22 36.26 6.04 -16.90
CA THR A 22 37.11 4.84 -16.96
C THR A 22 36.21 3.60 -16.82
N LEU A 23 36.24 2.75 -17.86
CA LEU A 23 35.55 1.47 -17.93
C LEU A 23 36.35 0.41 -17.15
N ILE A 24 35.73 -0.28 -16.23
CA ILE A 24 36.21 -1.57 -15.72
C ILE A 24 35.16 -2.62 -16.08
N ASN A 25 35.50 -3.51 -17.00
CA ASN A 25 34.72 -4.70 -17.33
C ASN A 25 34.93 -5.76 -16.24
N THR A 26 33.86 -6.20 -15.58
CA THR A 26 33.79 -7.50 -14.95
C THR A 26 32.52 -8.19 -15.41
N THR A 27 32.69 -9.21 -16.25
CA THR A 27 31.66 -10.16 -16.64
C THR A 27 31.45 -11.14 -15.50
N GLU A 28 30.34 -11.01 -14.76
CA GLU A 28 29.81 -12.10 -13.95
C GLU A 28 28.48 -12.58 -14.56
N SER A 29 28.39 -13.91 -14.69
CA SER A 29 27.29 -14.63 -15.31
C SER A 29 25.98 -14.43 -14.52
N VAL A 30 24.95 -13.94 -15.19
CA VAL A 30 23.58 -13.91 -14.68
C VAL A 30 23.05 -15.34 -14.58
N GLY A 31 23.13 -15.91 -13.41
CA GLY A 31 22.45 -17.15 -13.07
C GLY A 31 20.93 -16.93 -12.99
N THR A 32 20.20 -17.61 -13.85
CA THR A 32 18.73 -17.66 -13.84
C THR A 32 18.26 -18.22 -12.50
N LEU A 33 17.75 -17.36 -11.60
CA LEU A 33 17.07 -17.77 -10.38
C LEU A 33 15.72 -18.38 -10.76
N LYS A 34 15.70 -19.70 -10.95
CA LYS A 34 14.46 -20.48 -10.91
C LYS A 34 13.89 -20.37 -9.48
N ALA A 35 12.73 -19.75 -9.36
CA ALA A 35 11.95 -19.76 -8.11
C ALA A 35 11.71 -21.22 -7.71
N LYS A 36 12.41 -21.68 -6.67
CA LYS A 36 12.08 -22.94 -6.00
C LYS A 36 10.75 -22.73 -5.27
N ASN A 37 9.69 -23.33 -5.77
CA ASN A 37 8.48 -23.57 -4.99
C ASN A 37 8.84 -24.46 -3.80
N SER A 38 9.28 -23.89 -2.70
CA SER A 38 9.33 -24.59 -1.44
C SER A 38 7.93 -24.51 -0.82
N THR A 39 7.22 -25.62 -0.76
CA THR A 39 6.07 -25.82 0.11
C THR A 39 6.56 -25.89 1.57
N ALA A 40 7.16 -24.82 2.05
CA ALA A 40 7.35 -24.63 3.48
C ALA A 40 5.97 -24.29 4.05
N THR A 41 5.53 -25.00 5.06
CA THR A 41 4.36 -24.65 5.87
C THR A 41 4.58 -23.24 6.37
N VAL A 42 3.88 -22.26 5.79
CA VAL A 42 4.01 -20.86 6.18
C VAL A 42 3.29 -20.73 7.52
N ILE A 43 4.06 -20.74 8.59
CA ILE A 43 3.55 -20.37 9.91
C ILE A 43 3.28 -18.86 9.80
N ASN A 44 2.02 -18.49 9.68
CA ASN A 44 1.57 -17.10 9.61
C ASN A 44 1.61 -16.51 11.02
N GLU A 45 2.81 -16.12 11.48
CA GLU A 45 3.08 -15.58 12.83
C GLU A 45 2.15 -14.41 13.18
N TRP A 46 1.83 -13.57 12.18
CA TRP A 46 0.95 -12.41 12.32
C TRP A 46 -0.54 -12.75 12.47
N ASN A 47 -0.94 -14.00 12.30
CA ASN A 47 -2.32 -14.40 12.59
C ASN A 47 -2.59 -14.53 14.09
N SER A 48 -1.57 -14.41 14.94
CA SER A 48 -1.71 -14.20 16.38
C SER A 48 -1.98 -12.73 16.77
N ASN A 49 -1.82 -11.75 15.86
CA ASN A 49 -2.11 -10.35 16.12
C ASN A 49 -3.53 -10.19 16.71
N PRO A 50 -3.73 -9.30 17.70
CA PRO A 50 -5.05 -9.10 18.32
C PRO A 50 -6.08 -8.55 17.34
N TYR A 51 -5.64 -7.79 16.34
CA TYR A 51 -6.49 -7.20 15.31
C TYR A 51 -6.28 -7.90 13.98
N LYS A 52 -7.39 -8.14 13.26
CA LYS A 52 -7.39 -8.79 11.95
C LYS A 52 -8.05 -7.89 10.92
N LEU A 53 -7.57 -7.93 9.68
CA LEU A 53 -8.29 -7.36 8.55
C LEU A 53 -9.65 -8.04 8.41
N ASN A 54 -10.74 -7.28 8.44
CA ASN A 54 -12.04 -7.83 8.11
C ASN A 54 -12.10 -8.02 6.58
N VAL A 55 -12.32 -9.24 6.15
CA VAL A 55 -12.49 -9.57 4.73
C VAL A 55 -13.96 -9.85 4.47
N ILE A 56 -14.56 -9.05 3.61
CA ILE A 56 -15.98 -9.09 3.29
C ILE A 56 -16.15 -9.45 1.81
N TYR A 57 -17.05 -10.37 1.53
CA TYR A 57 -17.54 -10.65 0.19
C TYR A 57 -18.97 -10.14 0.11
N PHE A 58 -19.14 -8.95 -0.48
CA PHE A 58 -20.42 -8.24 -0.60
C PHE A 58 -21.04 -8.53 -1.96
N VAL A 59 -22.24 -9.07 -2.00
CA VAL A 59 -22.91 -9.49 -3.24
C VAL A 59 -24.22 -8.73 -3.40
N PRO A 60 -24.36 -7.83 -4.38
CA PRO A 60 -25.65 -7.23 -4.73
C PRO A 60 -26.71 -8.32 -4.99
N ASN A 61 -27.98 -8.07 -4.65
CA ASN A 61 -29.02 -9.12 -4.68
C ASN A 61 -29.40 -9.60 -6.09
N ASP A 62 -28.92 -8.91 -7.14
CA ASP A 62 -29.10 -9.24 -8.55
C ASP A 62 -27.80 -9.73 -9.24
N VAL A 63 -26.77 -10.09 -8.44
CA VAL A 63 -25.48 -10.59 -8.93
C VAL A 63 -25.18 -11.93 -8.27
N ASP A 64 -24.64 -12.87 -9.03
CA ASP A 64 -24.17 -14.15 -8.48
C ASP A 64 -22.77 -14.06 -7.90
N SER A 65 -22.51 -14.83 -6.85
CA SER A 65 -21.15 -14.98 -6.32
C SER A 65 -20.28 -15.79 -7.30
N ILE A 66 -19.00 -15.40 -7.43
CA ILE A 66 -18.08 -16.14 -8.30
C ILE A 66 -17.70 -17.49 -7.64
N PRO A 67 -17.73 -18.60 -8.38
CA PRO A 67 -17.44 -19.91 -7.83
C PRO A 67 -16.08 -20.01 -7.14
N ASN A 68 -16.04 -20.76 -6.03
CA ASN A 68 -14.81 -21.01 -5.25
C ASN A 68 -14.11 -19.74 -4.71
N PHE A 69 -14.82 -18.60 -4.58
CA PHE A 69 -14.23 -17.34 -4.12
C PHE A 69 -13.46 -17.50 -2.80
N ARG A 70 -13.99 -18.27 -1.82
CA ARG A 70 -13.31 -18.47 -0.53
C ARG A 70 -11.90 -19.02 -0.70
N LYS A 71 -11.70 -20.05 -1.52
CA LYS A 71 -10.39 -20.66 -1.77
C LYS A 71 -9.46 -19.73 -2.56
N ARG A 72 -10.00 -19.05 -3.60
CA ARG A 72 -9.21 -18.15 -4.46
C ARG A 72 -8.74 -16.93 -3.69
N LEU A 73 -9.63 -16.24 -3.00
CA LEU A 73 -9.32 -15.06 -2.22
C LEU A 73 -8.41 -15.37 -1.02
N SER A 74 -8.59 -16.53 -0.38
CA SER A 74 -7.67 -16.98 0.68
C SER A 74 -6.25 -17.11 0.15
N ARG A 75 -6.03 -17.75 -1.00
CA ARG A 75 -4.70 -17.86 -1.62
C ARG A 75 -4.09 -16.51 -1.95
N ILE A 76 -4.90 -15.59 -2.52
CA ILE A 76 -4.45 -14.24 -2.84
C ILE A 76 -3.99 -13.51 -1.59
N LEU A 77 -4.80 -13.50 -0.53
CA LEU A 77 -4.51 -12.72 0.68
C LEU A 77 -3.39 -13.33 1.52
N LEU A 78 -3.26 -14.65 1.59
CA LEU A 78 -2.13 -15.33 2.22
C LEU A 78 -0.82 -15.04 1.46
N ASN A 79 -0.87 -14.97 0.12
CA ASN A 79 0.28 -14.58 -0.69
C ASN A 79 0.65 -13.11 -0.47
N ALA A 80 -0.35 -12.23 -0.42
CA ALA A 80 -0.16 -10.82 -0.10
C ALA A 80 0.47 -10.63 1.29
N GLN A 81 -0.01 -11.33 2.33
CA GLN A 81 0.61 -11.29 3.66
C GLN A 81 2.12 -11.55 3.62
N ASN A 82 2.54 -12.58 2.88
CA ASN A 82 3.96 -12.92 2.75
C ASN A 82 4.75 -11.82 2.03
N MET A 83 4.18 -11.23 0.97
CA MET A 83 4.81 -10.12 0.26
C MET A 83 4.99 -8.92 1.19
N PHE A 84 3.94 -8.54 1.95
CA PHE A 84 4.04 -7.45 2.93
C PHE A 84 5.10 -7.77 4.00
N ALA A 85 5.09 -8.99 4.58
CA ALA A 85 6.03 -9.38 5.61
C ALA A 85 7.49 -9.30 5.17
N ASN A 86 7.80 -9.78 3.96
CA ASN A 86 9.14 -9.72 3.40
C ASN A 86 9.60 -8.27 3.14
N ASN A 87 8.68 -7.42 2.70
CA ASN A 87 8.97 -6.01 2.49
C ASN A 87 9.14 -5.25 3.81
N MET A 88 8.29 -5.52 4.81
CA MET A 88 8.44 -4.93 6.15
C MET A 88 9.78 -5.27 6.78
N ASP A 89 10.22 -6.53 6.65
CA ASP A 89 11.53 -6.99 7.14
C ASP A 89 12.68 -6.27 6.43
N ARG A 90 12.61 -6.15 5.11
CA ARG A 90 13.61 -5.41 4.31
C ARG A 90 13.70 -3.94 4.72
N GLU A 91 12.58 -3.29 5.03
CA GLU A 91 12.53 -1.89 5.45
C GLU A 91 12.87 -1.71 6.96
N GLY A 92 13.32 -2.77 7.65
CA GLY A 92 13.79 -2.70 9.04
C GLY A 92 12.70 -2.72 10.11
N PHE A 93 11.45 -3.09 9.75
CA PHE A 93 10.31 -3.18 10.67
C PHE A 93 10.08 -4.60 11.22
N SER A 94 11.07 -5.50 11.09
CA SER A 94 10.93 -6.94 11.30
C SER A 94 9.91 -7.60 10.35
N ARG A 95 9.90 -8.94 10.33
CA ARG A 95 9.02 -9.71 9.46
C ARG A 95 7.61 -9.74 10.03
N LYS A 96 6.74 -8.78 9.65
CA LYS A 96 5.36 -8.65 10.09
C LYS A 96 4.40 -8.27 8.97
N SER A 97 3.13 -8.59 9.13
CA SER A 97 2.08 -8.31 8.15
C SER A 97 0.74 -8.07 8.85
N PHE A 98 -0.28 -7.73 8.07
CA PHE A 98 -1.64 -7.65 8.59
C PHE A 98 -2.16 -9.02 9.04
N GLY A 99 -2.84 -9.07 10.18
CA GLY A 99 -3.49 -10.30 10.66
C GLY A 99 -4.69 -10.68 9.80
N LEU A 100 -4.89 -11.97 9.58
CA LEU A 100 -6.10 -12.53 8.98
C LEU A 100 -6.82 -13.45 9.97
N ASP A 101 -8.15 -13.43 9.97
CA ASP A 101 -8.95 -14.38 10.71
C ASP A 101 -9.03 -15.70 9.93
N LEU A 102 -8.45 -16.77 10.48
CA LEU A 102 -8.32 -18.05 9.78
C LEU A 102 -9.39 -19.04 10.26
N VAL A 103 -10.02 -19.73 9.32
CA VAL A 103 -10.82 -20.94 9.57
C VAL A 103 -9.90 -22.15 9.75
N ASN A 104 -8.83 -22.22 8.96
CA ASN A 104 -7.73 -23.18 9.06
C ASN A 104 -6.50 -22.60 8.34
N ASP A 105 -5.40 -23.34 8.29
CA ASP A 105 -4.11 -22.88 7.75
C ASP A 105 -4.16 -22.34 6.31
N THR A 106 -5.18 -22.66 5.54
CA THR A 106 -5.31 -22.30 4.12
C THR A 106 -6.55 -21.50 3.75
N LEU A 107 -7.48 -21.35 4.71
CA LEU A 107 -8.76 -20.66 4.49
C LEU A 107 -8.93 -19.53 5.50
N ILE A 108 -9.20 -18.36 4.99
CA ILE A 108 -9.58 -17.19 5.80
C ILE A 108 -11.10 -17.15 6.03
N ASN A 109 -11.49 -16.58 7.15
CA ASN A 109 -12.87 -16.26 7.43
C ASN A 109 -13.29 -15.04 6.60
N ILE A 110 -14.15 -15.27 5.61
CA ILE A 110 -14.71 -14.24 4.74
C ILE A 110 -16.18 -14.04 5.09
N HIS A 111 -16.54 -12.85 5.55
CA HIS A 111 -17.91 -12.47 5.84
C HIS A 111 -18.69 -12.33 4.53
N TYR A 112 -19.70 -13.17 4.34
CA TYR A 112 -20.57 -13.11 3.17
C TYR A 112 -21.77 -12.22 3.51
N ILE A 113 -21.95 -11.15 2.74
CA ILE A 113 -23.06 -10.21 2.92
C ILE A 113 -23.81 -10.11 1.59
N THR A 114 -25.09 -10.42 1.62
CA THR A 114 -25.98 -10.12 0.49
C THR A 114 -26.50 -8.70 0.64
N GLY A 115 -26.24 -7.86 -0.36
CA GLY A 115 -26.74 -6.50 -0.40
C GLY A 115 -28.27 -6.45 -0.46
N GLN A 116 -28.85 -5.41 0.12
CA GLN A 116 -30.30 -5.20 0.12
C GLN A 116 -30.82 -4.84 -1.28
N PHE A 117 -29.96 -4.28 -2.12
CA PHE A 117 -30.34 -3.73 -3.42
C PHE A 117 -29.53 -4.41 -4.54
N GLY A 118 -29.96 -4.17 -5.78
CA GLY A 118 -29.24 -4.59 -6.97
C GLY A 118 -28.00 -3.74 -7.25
N LYS A 119 -27.15 -4.22 -8.16
CA LYS A 119 -25.85 -3.62 -8.53
C LYS A 119 -25.93 -2.14 -8.94
N ALA A 120 -27.07 -1.69 -9.43
CA ALA A 120 -27.26 -0.28 -9.79
C ALA A 120 -27.13 0.68 -8.60
N THR A 121 -27.35 0.20 -7.36
CA THR A 121 -27.18 0.97 -6.12
C THR A 121 -25.71 1.08 -5.72
N TYR A 122 -24.84 0.23 -6.23
CA TYR A 122 -23.42 0.14 -5.87
C TYR A 122 -22.52 0.35 -7.10
N PRO A 123 -22.67 1.46 -7.85
CA PRO A 123 -21.87 1.72 -9.04
C PRO A 123 -20.40 1.94 -8.68
N TYR A 124 -19.51 1.87 -9.67
CA TYR A 124 -18.08 2.15 -9.50
C TYR A 124 -17.87 3.52 -8.83
N SER A 125 -18.47 4.57 -9.34
CA SER A 125 -18.34 5.91 -8.76
C SER A 125 -19.43 6.15 -7.71
N GLY A 126 -19.01 6.35 -6.45
CA GLY A 126 -19.88 6.70 -5.33
C GLY A 126 -20.66 5.54 -4.70
N GLY A 127 -20.59 4.33 -5.23
CA GLY A 127 -21.29 3.17 -4.66
C GLY A 127 -20.74 2.68 -3.33
N ASN A 128 -19.49 3.05 -2.99
CA ASN A 128 -18.84 2.67 -1.75
C ASN A 128 -19.62 3.07 -0.49
N GLY A 129 -20.26 4.22 -0.49
CA GLY A 129 -21.04 4.71 0.65
C GLY A 129 -22.22 3.78 0.99
N ALA A 130 -22.97 3.35 -0.02
CA ALA A 130 -24.08 2.42 0.15
C ALA A 130 -23.58 1.04 0.66
N VAL A 131 -22.50 0.51 0.05
CA VAL A 131 -21.87 -0.74 0.49
C VAL A 131 -21.41 -0.63 1.95
N LYS A 132 -20.72 0.46 2.30
CA LYS A 132 -20.21 0.68 3.67
C LYS A 132 -21.31 0.71 4.71
N THR A 133 -22.43 1.36 4.38
CA THR A 133 -23.61 1.42 5.26
C THR A 133 -24.13 0.03 5.61
N GLU A 134 -24.20 -0.88 4.65
CA GLU A 134 -24.69 -2.23 4.89
C GLU A 134 -23.65 -3.11 5.61
N VAL A 135 -22.36 -2.93 5.31
CA VAL A 135 -21.27 -3.59 6.04
C VAL A 135 -21.24 -3.15 7.51
N ASP A 136 -21.43 -1.86 7.77
CA ASP A 136 -21.50 -1.34 9.14
C ASP A 136 -22.74 -1.87 9.89
N ALA A 137 -23.88 -1.95 9.23
CA ALA A 137 -25.09 -2.55 9.81
C ALA A 137 -24.89 -4.03 10.14
N TYR A 138 -24.21 -4.79 9.26
CA TYR A 138 -23.85 -6.19 9.53
C TYR A 138 -22.97 -6.31 10.77
N PHE A 139 -21.90 -5.51 10.90
CA PHE A 139 -21.04 -5.54 12.08
C PHE A 139 -21.73 -4.98 13.35
N GLY A 140 -22.67 -4.05 13.19
CA GLY A 140 -23.52 -3.59 14.29
C GLY A 140 -24.38 -4.71 14.89
N GLN A 141 -24.89 -5.59 14.05
CA GLN A 141 -25.63 -6.78 14.46
C GLN A 141 -24.73 -7.93 14.93
N ASN A 142 -23.48 -7.96 14.47
CA ASN A 142 -22.50 -9.02 14.73
C ASN A 142 -21.18 -8.44 15.27
N PRO A 143 -21.16 -7.77 16.44
CA PRO A 143 -19.99 -7.00 16.89
C PRO A 143 -18.76 -7.88 17.15
N LEU A 144 -18.93 -9.15 17.55
CA LEU A 144 -17.83 -10.10 17.74
C LEU A 144 -17.15 -10.54 16.42
N ALA A 145 -17.85 -10.35 15.31
CA ALA A 145 -17.30 -10.65 13.99
C ALA A 145 -16.32 -9.56 13.50
N LYS A 146 -16.49 -8.30 13.95
CA LYS A 146 -15.60 -7.18 13.63
C LYS A 146 -14.28 -7.33 14.39
N LYS A 147 -13.17 -7.53 13.68
CA LYS A 147 -11.84 -7.78 14.28
C LYS A 147 -10.94 -6.55 14.31
N SER A 148 -11.28 -5.49 13.57
CA SER A 148 -10.55 -4.22 13.51
C SER A 148 -11.41 -3.12 12.89
N GLU A 149 -10.84 -1.94 12.71
CA GLU A 149 -11.46 -0.86 11.93
C GLU A 149 -11.21 -1.01 10.41
N HIS A 150 -10.28 -1.90 10.00
CA HIS A 150 -9.91 -2.07 8.60
C HIS A 150 -10.74 -3.13 7.89
N ASN A 151 -11.25 -2.77 6.72
CA ASN A 151 -12.12 -3.61 5.91
C ASN A 151 -11.58 -3.73 4.47
N LEU A 152 -11.46 -4.96 3.98
CA LEU A 152 -11.33 -5.26 2.55
C LEU A 152 -12.65 -5.82 2.06
N ILE A 153 -13.34 -5.06 1.23
CA ILE A 153 -14.67 -5.38 0.70
C ILE A 153 -14.51 -5.79 -0.76
N ILE A 154 -14.80 -7.05 -1.05
CA ILE A 154 -14.65 -7.63 -2.37
C ILE A 154 -16.04 -7.88 -2.94
N ILE A 155 -16.28 -7.41 -4.16
CA ILE A 155 -17.60 -7.43 -4.80
C ILE A 155 -17.46 -8.19 -6.13
N PRO A 156 -18.38 -9.13 -6.46
CA PRO A 156 -18.38 -9.77 -7.77
C PRO A 156 -18.45 -8.75 -8.90
N THR A 157 -17.74 -8.99 -9.99
CA THR A 157 -17.82 -8.15 -11.20
C THR A 157 -19.26 -8.06 -11.70
N TYR A 158 -19.66 -6.88 -12.17
CA TYR A 158 -20.98 -6.70 -12.81
C TYR A 158 -20.97 -7.06 -14.29
N ASN A 159 -19.78 -7.16 -14.87
CA ASN A 159 -19.61 -7.57 -16.25
C ASN A 159 -19.51 -9.09 -16.32
N THR A 160 -20.35 -9.70 -17.14
CA THR A 160 -20.31 -11.16 -17.35
C THR A 160 -19.20 -11.60 -18.31
N ASP A 161 -18.63 -10.65 -19.07
CA ASP A 161 -17.48 -10.91 -19.94
C ASP A 161 -16.18 -11.01 -19.13
N PRO A 162 -15.55 -12.20 -19.08
CA PRO A 162 -14.28 -12.37 -18.37
C PRO A 162 -13.13 -11.54 -18.98
N ALA A 163 -13.29 -11.09 -20.23
CA ALA A 163 -12.32 -10.24 -20.90
C ALA A 163 -12.35 -8.79 -20.38
N ASN A 164 -13.44 -8.37 -19.75
CA ASN A 164 -13.62 -7.02 -19.25
C ASN A 164 -14.29 -7.01 -17.86
N PRO A 165 -13.62 -7.50 -16.80
CA PRO A 165 -14.17 -7.40 -15.44
C PRO A 165 -14.28 -5.93 -15.02
N GLY A 166 -15.35 -5.61 -14.27
CA GLY A 166 -15.57 -4.22 -13.83
C GLY A 166 -16.96 -4.01 -13.26
N GLY A 167 -17.25 -2.76 -12.95
CA GLY A 167 -18.56 -2.27 -12.53
C GLY A 167 -18.70 -1.92 -11.06
N PRO A 168 -18.24 -2.73 -10.08
CA PRO A 168 -18.30 -2.37 -8.67
C PRO A 168 -17.25 -1.32 -8.27
N PRO A 169 -17.37 -0.70 -7.07
CA PRO A 169 -16.32 0.14 -6.50
C PRO A 169 -14.96 -0.58 -6.47
N PHE A 170 -13.90 0.15 -6.83
CA PHE A 170 -12.53 -0.36 -6.84
C PHE A 170 -11.55 0.76 -6.48
N TYR A 171 -11.45 1.05 -5.20
CA TYR A 171 -10.59 2.10 -4.61
C TYR A 171 -10.53 1.96 -3.09
N GLY A 172 -9.53 2.62 -2.46
CA GLY A 172 -9.42 2.72 -1.01
C GLY A 172 -9.94 4.05 -0.48
N THR A 173 -10.55 4.03 0.70
CA THR A 173 -11.03 5.23 1.39
C THR A 173 -11.03 5.05 2.91
N GLY A 174 -10.26 5.88 3.62
CA GLY A 174 -10.12 5.79 5.07
C GLY A 174 -9.56 4.45 5.53
N THR A 175 -10.32 3.68 6.31
CA THR A 175 -9.95 2.34 6.78
C THR A 175 -10.62 1.22 5.99
N SER A 176 -11.25 1.54 4.86
CA SER A 176 -11.90 0.57 3.99
C SER A 176 -11.34 0.63 2.57
N CYS A 177 -11.24 -0.52 1.94
CA CYS A 177 -10.90 -0.62 0.53
C CYS A 177 -11.86 -1.57 -0.17
N TYR A 178 -12.06 -1.31 -1.45
CA TYR A 178 -12.99 -2.03 -2.31
C TYR A 178 -12.22 -2.63 -3.46
N ALA A 179 -12.50 -3.90 -3.74
CA ALA A 179 -11.92 -4.64 -4.84
C ALA A 179 -12.99 -5.50 -5.51
N LEU A 180 -12.70 -6.00 -6.70
CA LEU A 180 -13.63 -6.89 -7.38
C LEU A 180 -13.11 -8.32 -7.43
N ASP A 181 -14.06 -9.25 -7.58
CA ASP A 181 -13.80 -10.65 -7.90
C ASP A 181 -14.37 -11.01 -9.27
N TYR A 182 -13.64 -11.84 -10.02
CA TYR A 182 -14.11 -12.41 -11.28
C TYR A 182 -13.57 -13.85 -11.45
N VAL A 183 -14.12 -14.62 -12.38
CA VAL A 183 -13.94 -16.07 -12.49
C VAL A 183 -12.45 -16.53 -12.55
N ASN A 184 -11.57 -15.72 -13.12
CA ASN A 184 -10.15 -16.03 -13.26
C ASN A 184 -9.26 -15.29 -12.24
N LEU A 185 -9.82 -14.60 -11.27
CA LEU A 185 -9.07 -13.95 -10.20
C LEU A 185 -8.52 -15.01 -9.25
N ASP A 186 -7.30 -15.44 -9.49
CA ASP A 186 -6.65 -16.49 -8.70
C ASP A 186 -5.13 -16.27 -8.68
N ALA A 187 -4.49 -16.42 -7.54
CA ALA A 187 -3.03 -16.29 -7.38
C ALA A 187 -2.24 -17.25 -8.29
N LYS A 188 -2.81 -18.41 -8.65
CA LYS A 188 -2.18 -19.35 -9.60
C LYS A 188 -1.99 -18.78 -11.00
N ASN A 189 -2.73 -17.72 -11.34
CA ASN A 189 -2.65 -17.05 -12.63
C ASN A 189 -1.64 -15.91 -12.66
N LEU A 190 -1.03 -15.56 -11.51
CA LEU A 190 0.06 -14.57 -11.46
C LEU A 190 1.30 -15.08 -12.17
N GLY A 191 1.92 -14.22 -12.99
CA GLY A 191 3.16 -14.52 -13.68
C GLY A 191 3.04 -15.50 -14.85
N ILE A 192 1.85 -16.01 -15.18
CA ILE A 192 1.63 -16.75 -16.43
C ILE A 192 1.47 -15.78 -17.60
N GLY A 193 1.91 -16.19 -18.79
CA GLY A 193 1.78 -15.38 -20.00
C GLY A 193 0.32 -15.22 -20.44
N GLY A 194 0.10 -14.25 -21.35
CA GLY A 194 -1.18 -14.02 -22.00
C GLY A 194 -2.17 -13.21 -21.17
N ASP A 195 -3.39 -13.09 -21.69
CA ASP A 195 -4.43 -12.21 -21.15
C ASP A 195 -4.88 -12.59 -19.72
N ILE A 196 -4.98 -13.89 -19.43
CA ILE A 196 -5.37 -14.37 -18.10
C ILE A 196 -4.34 -13.94 -17.04
N GLY A 197 -3.05 -14.10 -17.32
CA GLY A 197 -1.98 -13.71 -16.42
C GLY A 197 -1.90 -12.19 -16.25
N TRP A 198 -2.02 -11.45 -17.35
CA TRP A 198 -2.04 -9.99 -17.31
C TRP A 198 -3.20 -9.46 -16.44
N LYS A 199 -4.40 -9.97 -16.63
CA LYS A 199 -5.56 -9.58 -15.83
C LYS A 199 -5.41 -9.98 -14.36
N ALA A 200 -4.86 -11.18 -14.08
CA ALA A 200 -4.55 -11.56 -12.70
C ALA A 200 -3.59 -10.55 -12.05
N THR A 201 -2.55 -10.13 -12.74
CA THR A 201 -1.62 -9.09 -12.28
C THR A 201 -2.35 -7.78 -11.98
N VAL A 202 -3.10 -7.24 -12.92
CA VAL A 202 -3.77 -5.93 -12.77
C VAL A 202 -4.80 -5.96 -11.64
N TRP A 203 -5.63 -7.00 -11.57
CA TRP A 203 -6.73 -7.05 -10.60
C TRP A 203 -6.31 -7.54 -9.21
N ILE A 204 -5.35 -8.45 -9.09
CA ILE A 204 -4.79 -8.83 -7.78
C ILE A 204 -3.85 -7.72 -7.29
N GLY A 205 -2.98 -7.21 -8.17
CA GLY A 205 -2.11 -6.07 -7.84
C GLY A 205 -2.92 -4.84 -7.45
N GLY A 206 -4.02 -4.55 -8.17
CA GLY A 206 -4.97 -3.51 -7.83
C GLY A 206 -5.63 -3.73 -6.48
N MET A 207 -6.14 -4.94 -6.20
CA MET A 207 -6.71 -5.27 -4.88
C MET A 207 -5.72 -5.00 -3.74
N ILE A 208 -4.46 -5.36 -3.92
CA ILE A 208 -3.42 -5.17 -2.89
C ILE A 208 -3.02 -3.69 -2.78
N HIS A 209 -3.02 -2.95 -3.89
CA HIS A 209 -2.82 -1.51 -3.92
C HIS A 209 -3.96 -0.78 -3.17
N GLU A 210 -5.21 -1.11 -3.46
CA GLU A 210 -6.37 -0.54 -2.75
C GLU A 210 -6.37 -0.93 -1.26
N LEU A 211 -5.91 -2.15 -0.92
CA LEU A 211 -5.66 -2.52 0.48
C LEU A 211 -4.63 -1.60 1.11
N GLY A 212 -3.58 -1.21 0.39
CA GLY A 212 -2.61 -0.21 0.86
C GLY A 212 -3.29 1.11 1.26
N HIS A 213 -4.22 1.61 0.45
CA HIS A 213 -5.03 2.78 0.80
C HIS A 213 -5.93 2.53 2.01
N GLY A 214 -6.59 1.36 2.09
CA GLY A 214 -7.37 0.96 3.24
C GLY A 214 -6.54 0.79 4.54
N LEU A 215 -5.21 0.77 4.42
CA LEU A 215 -4.23 0.80 5.51
C LEU A 215 -3.58 2.19 5.67
N ASN A 216 -4.16 3.23 5.09
CA ASN A 216 -3.77 4.64 5.13
C ASN A 216 -2.48 5.01 4.35
N ALA A 217 -1.99 4.16 3.47
CA ALA A 217 -0.88 4.53 2.60
C ALA A 217 -1.33 5.51 1.51
N SER A 218 -0.52 6.53 1.24
CA SER A 218 -0.65 7.41 0.09
C SER A 218 0.05 6.82 -1.13
N HIS A 219 -0.28 7.32 -2.34
CA HIS A 219 0.53 7.04 -3.51
C HIS A 219 1.96 7.48 -3.31
N ASN A 220 2.89 6.80 -3.99
CA ASN A 220 4.30 7.16 -4.02
C ASN A 220 5.01 6.48 -5.19
N ARG A 221 6.22 6.96 -5.46
CA ARG A 221 7.13 6.39 -6.43
C ARG A 221 8.35 5.79 -5.73
N MET A 222 8.85 4.66 -6.22
CA MET A 222 10.12 4.10 -5.74
C MET A 222 11.26 5.09 -6.00
N ASN A 223 12.14 5.30 -5.02
CA ASN A 223 13.34 6.12 -5.20
C ASN A 223 14.13 5.63 -6.41
N LYS A 224 14.60 6.55 -7.24
CA LYS A 224 15.25 6.22 -8.54
C LYS A 224 16.43 5.27 -8.38
N THR A 225 17.23 5.42 -7.34
CA THR A 225 18.40 4.56 -7.07
C THR A 225 18.00 3.16 -6.61
N LEU A 226 16.82 3.00 -6.00
CA LEU A 226 16.30 1.73 -5.49
C LEU A 226 15.49 0.98 -6.55
N ALA A 227 14.90 1.67 -7.51
CA ALA A 227 14.02 1.07 -8.52
C ALA A 227 14.65 -0.08 -9.33
N PRO A 228 15.95 -0.07 -9.70
CA PRO A 228 16.57 -1.20 -10.39
C PRO A 228 16.57 -2.51 -9.58
N THR A 229 16.60 -2.42 -8.25
CA THR A 229 16.63 -3.59 -7.36
C THR A 229 15.26 -3.92 -6.78
N LEU A 230 14.52 -2.90 -6.37
CA LEU A 230 13.23 -3.05 -5.67
C LEU A 230 12.02 -2.99 -6.60
N GLY A 231 12.25 -2.66 -7.87
CA GLY A 231 11.20 -2.60 -8.88
C GLY A 231 10.22 -1.44 -8.67
N THR A 232 8.95 -1.71 -8.88
CA THR A 232 7.89 -0.70 -8.82
C THR A 232 7.31 -0.61 -7.41
N ALA A 233 7.06 0.61 -6.95
CA ALA A 233 6.34 0.82 -5.68
C ALA A 233 4.90 0.29 -5.80
N LEU A 234 4.46 -0.49 -4.81
CA LEU A 234 3.08 -0.99 -4.76
C LEU A 234 2.07 0.16 -4.83
N MET A 235 2.32 1.22 -4.06
CA MET A 235 1.45 2.41 -4.00
C MET A 235 1.67 3.39 -5.16
N GLY A 236 2.53 3.04 -6.12
CA GLY A 236 2.62 3.65 -7.44
C GLY A 236 1.88 2.81 -8.47
N SER A 237 2.56 2.46 -9.56
CA SER A 237 2.00 1.59 -10.62
C SER A 237 2.19 0.09 -10.35
N GLY A 238 2.32 -0.31 -9.07
CA GLY A 238 2.54 -1.70 -8.66
C GLY A 238 1.42 -2.67 -9.04
N ASN A 239 0.21 -2.16 -9.26
CA ASN A 239 -0.90 -2.95 -9.78
C ASN A 239 -0.62 -3.54 -11.18
N SER A 240 0.26 -2.95 -11.97
CA SER A 240 0.63 -3.43 -13.32
C SER A 240 1.88 -4.32 -13.34
N THR A 241 2.55 -4.49 -12.20
CA THR A 241 3.80 -5.26 -12.09
C THR A 241 3.71 -6.46 -11.16
N TYR A 242 2.68 -6.50 -10.31
CA TYR A 242 2.53 -7.55 -9.30
C TYR A 242 2.49 -8.96 -9.89
N GLY A 243 3.44 -9.81 -9.49
CA GLY A 243 3.57 -11.19 -9.97
C GLY A 243 4.26 -11.34 -11.34
N ILE A 244 4.52 -10.24 -12.08
CA ILE A 244 5.26 -10.26 -13.35
C ILE A 244 6.71 -9.81 -13.12
N SER A 245 6.89 -8.71 -12.39
CA SER A 245 8.20 -8.17 -12.04
C SER A 245 8.20 -7.73 -10.58
N THR A 246 9.37 -7.32 -10.09
CA THR A 246 9.52 -6.91 -8.69
C THR A 246 8.60 -5.74 -8.36
N THR A 247 7.75 -5.95 -7.36
CA THR A 247 6.84 -4.95 -6.79
C THR A 247 7.08 -4.88 -5.30
N SER A 248 7.34 -3.70 -4.77
CA SER A 248 7.81 -3.54 -3.40
C SER A 248 7.08 -2.43 -2.65
N LEU A 249 7.13 -2.47 -1.33
CA LEU A 249 6.80 -1.31 -0.49
C LEU A 249 7.99 -0.35 -0.49
N THR A 250 7.70 0.95 -0.42
CA THR A 250 8.70 1.98 -0.08
C THR A 250 8.86 2.05 1.43
N SER A 251 9.94 2.67 1.91
CA SER A 251 10.16 2.90 3.35
C SER A 251 9.00 3.67 4.01
N SER A 252 8.43 4.65 3.31
CA SER A 252 7.30 5.43 3.78
C SER A 252 6.02 4.59 3.90
N THR A 253 5.73 3.73 2.92
CA THR A 253 4.60 2.80 2.98
C THR A 253 4.78 1.80 4.13
N ALA A 254 5.97 1.26 4.31
CA ALA A 254 6.29 0.35 5.41
C ALA A 254 6.15 1.04 6.77
N ALA A 255 6.60 2.29 6.91
CA ALA A 255 6.41 3.10 8.12
C ALA A 255 4.91 3.31 8.44
N THR A 256 4.10 3.61 7.43
CA THR A 256 2.63 3.74 7.57
C THR A 256 2.02 2.42 8.06
N PHE A 257 2.38 1.29 7.46
CA PHE A 257 1.87 -0.02 7.86
C PHE A 257 2.35 -0.44 9.25
N ASN A 258 3.58 -0.07 9.63
CA ASN A 258 4.10 -0.29 10.98
C ASN A 258 3.18 0.30 12.05
N ASN A 259 2.49 1.39 11.73
CA ASN A 259 1.57 2.11 12.61
C ASN A 259 0.09 1.77 12.36
N SER A 260 -0.21 0.74 11.57
CA SER A 260 -1.58 0.26 11.34
C SER A 260 -2.02 -0.73 12.41
N GLN A 261 -3.29 -0.64 12.82
CA GLN A 261 -3.92 -1.51 13.81
C GLN A 261 -3.72 -3.00 13.50
N VAL A 262 -3.92 -3.41 12.25
CA VAL A 262 -3.86 -4.82 11.84
C VAL A 262 -2.44 -5.40 11.75
N PHE A 263 -1.41 -4.55 11.84
CA PHE A 263 0.01 -4.97 11.94
C PHE A 263 0.50 -5.04 13.39
N SER A 264 -0.31 -4.58 14.33
CA SER A 264 0.07 -4.50 15.75
C SER A 264 -0.02 -5.86 16.43
N SER A 265 1.01 -6.20 17.18
CA SER A 265 1.03 -7.35 18.11
C SER A 265 0.48 -7.00 19.51
N VAL A 266 0.13 -5.74 19.77
CA VAL A 266 -0.36 -5.26 21.06
C VAL A 266 -1.77 -4.71 20.96
N THR A 267 -2.58 -4.97 21.99
CA THR A 267 -3.91 -4.40 22.13
C THR A 267 -3.83 -2.98 22.64
N ARG A 268 -4.57 -2.06 22.02
CA ARG A 268 -4.75 -0.67 22.45
C ARG A 268 -6.21 -0.28 22.30
N SER A 269 -6.72 0.55 23.22
CA SER A 269 -8.08 1.06 23.16
C SER A 269 -8.21 2.39 22.40
N ASP A 270 -7.08 3.05 22.09
CA ASP A 270 -7.03 4.40 21.53
C ASP A 270 -6.62 4.43 20.05
N TRP A 271 -6.78 3.30 19.34
CA TRP A 271 -6.61 3.27 17.89
C TRP A 271 -7.54 4.30 17.23
N TYR A 272 -6.96 5.10 16.32
CA TYR A 272 -7.66 6.16 15.58
C TYR A 272 -8.34 7.23 16.43
N ALA A 273 -8.02 7.31 17.73
CA ALA A 273 -8.36 8.47 18.54
C ALA A 273 -7.72 9.73 17.92
N SER A 274 -8.40 10.86 18.08
CA SER A 274 -7.95 12.14 17.52
C SER A 274 -6.50 12.43 17.89
N ALA A 275 -5.66 12.61 16.90
CA ALA A 275 -4.26 12.96 16.99
C ALA A 275 -4.02 14.35 16.44
N SER A 276 -3.09 15.07 17.06
CA SER A 276 -2.58 16.36 16.56
C SER A 276 -1.07 16.38 16.66
N ALA A 277 -0.42 16.96 15.66
CA ALA A 277 1.00 17.24 15.65
C ALA A 277 1.23 18.62 15.03
N GLU A 278 2.31 19.28 15.46
CA GLU A 278 2.70 20.59 14.95
C GLU A 278 4.21 20.63 14.80
N ILE A 279 4.69 21.13 13.66
CA ILE A 279 6.12 21.40 13.43
C ILE A 279 6.48 22.73 14.15
N ILE A 280 7.37 22.65 15.12
CA ILE A 280 7.82 23.79 15.93
C ILE A 280 8.96 24.54 15.23
N SER A 281 9.86 23.78 14.61
CA SER A 281 10.96 24.36 13.84
C SER A 281 11.30 23.45 12.67
N LEU A 282 11.75 24.07 11.57
CA LEU A 282 12.18 23.37 10.38
C LEU A 282 13.42 24.08 9.84
N SER A 283 14.42 23.31 9.47
CA SER A 283 15.63 23.78 8.79
C SER A 283 15.97 22.85 7.63
N SER A 284 16.52 23.42 6.58
CA SER A 284 17.02 22.66 5.45
C SER A 284 18.43 23.15 5.09
N SER A 285 19.23 22.22 4.60
CA SER A 285 20.56 22.52 4.04
C SER A 285 20.83 21.59 2.87
N PHE A 286 21.80 21.96 2.04
CA PHE A 286 22.22 21.17 0.90
C PHE A 286 23.72 20.94 0.96
N THR A 287 24.13 19.68 0.97
CA THR A 287 25.54 19.27 0.99
C THR A 287 25.70 17.91 0.30
N ASN A 288 26.81 17.73 -0.42
CA ASN A 288 27.14 16.47 -1.09
C ASN A 288 25.98 15.89 -1.93
N ASN A 289 25.32 16.75 -2.72
CA ASN A 289 24.14 16.39 -3.53
C ASN A 289 22.98 15.77 -2.73
N THR A 290 22.84 16.12 -1.47
CA THR A 290 21.80 15.65 -0.57
C THR A 290 21.07 16.83 0.05
N ILE A 291 19.75 16.83 -0.01
CA ILE A 291 18.89 17.75 0.73
C ILE A 291 18.77 17.18 2.14
N ILE A 292 19.16 17.97 3.14
CA ILE A 292 19.02 17.61 4.54
C ILE A 292 17.89 18.43 5.13
N ILE A 293 16.92 17.77 5.74
CA ILE A 293 15.77 18.38 6.37
C ILE A 293 15.78 17.97 7.84
N SER A 294 15.77 18.92 8.75
CA SER A 294 15.73 18.67 10.18
C SER A 294 14.68 19.54 10.85
N GLY A 295 14.06 19.04 11.89
CA GLY A 295 13.04 19.81 12.58
C GLY A 295 12.71 19.28 13.97
N LYS A 296 11.89 20.07 14.66
CA LYS A 296 11.24 19.69 15.91
C LYS A 296 9.75 19.77 15.77
N PHE A 297 9.06 18.91 16.50
CA PHE A 297 7.61 18.84 16.51
C PHE A 297 7.06 18.64 17.93
N THR A 298 5.77 18.90 18.10
CA THR A 298 4.99 18.44 19.24
C THR A 298 3.86 17.55 18.75
N ALA A 299 3.46 16.58 19.57
CA ALA A 299 2.30 15.73 19.28
C ALA A 299 1.60 15.34 20.59
N ASN A 300 0.28 15.13 20.52
CA ASN A 300 -0.52 14.66 21.66
C ASN A 300 -0.57 13.13 21.76
N LYS A 301 0.07 12.42 20.83
CA LYS A 301 0.20 10.96 20.81
C LYS A 301 1.66 10.59 20.51
N PRO A 302 2.12 9.40 20.95
CA PRO A 302 3.45 8.93 20.58
C PRO A 302 3.62 8.86 19.06
N VAL A 303 4.74 9.38 18.56
CA VAL A 303 5.16 9.31 17.16
C VAL A 303 6.27 8.27 17.04
N ASN A 304 6.18 7.36 16.09
CA ASN A 304 7.19 6.34 15.85
C ASN A 304 8.06 6.68 14.64
N ASP A 305 7.42 7.16 13.58
CA ASP A 305 8.04 7.42 12.31
C ASP A 305 7.55 8.77 11.77
N ILE A 306 8.38 9.43 10.98
CA ILE A 306 8.01 10.63 10.23
C ILE A 306 8.29 10.34 8.77
N VAL A 307 7.41 10.81 7.89
CA VAL A 307 7.53 10.66 6.44
C VAL A 307 7.66 12.04 5.80
N VAL A 308 8.54 12.17 4.82
CA VAL A 308 8.62 13.34 3.97
C VAL A 308 8.30 12.95 2.53
N TRP A 309 7.46 13.76 1.88
CA TRP A 309 7.11 13.67 0.47
C TRP A 309 7.76 14.81 -0.29
N HIS A 310 8.31 14.50 -1.46
CA HIS A 310 8.70 15.45 -2.46
C HIS A 310 7.89 15.18 -3.72
N ASP A 311 6.84 15.97 -3.92
CA ASP A 311 5.93 15.89 -5.05
C ASP A 311 6.29 16.95 -6.09
N ARG A 312 6.47 16.53 -7.35
CA ARG A 312 6.87 17.42 -8.43
C ARG A 312 5.67 18.21 -8.96
N GLU A 313 5.92 19.45 -9.38
CA GLU A 313 4.93 20.28 -10.08
C GLU A 313 4.43 19.58 -11.38
N PRO A 314 3.10 19.58 -11.69
CA PRO A 314 2.01 20.23 -10.94
C PRO A 314 1.60 19.42 -9.69
N PHE A 315 1.69 20.05 -8.52
CA PHE A 315 1.49 19.41 -7.22
C PHE A 315 0.10 18.77 -7.10
N GLY A 316 0.08 17.50 -6.71
CA GLY A 316 -1.14 16.72 -6.60
C GLY A 316 -1.87 16.46 -7.92
N GLY A 317 -1.34 16.92 -9.05
CA GLY A 317 -1.95 16.77 -10.38
C GLY A 317 -2.10 15.32 -10.84
N ASN A 318 -1.30 14.42 -10.27
CA ASN A 318 -1.33 12.98 -10.51
C ASN A 318 -1.61 12.16 -9.24
N ASN A 319 -2.19 12.76 -8.21
CA ASN A 319 -2.48 12.13 -6.92
C ASN A 319 -1.24 11.51 -6.24
N ASP A 320 -0.10 12.18 -6.29
CA ASP A 320 1.18 11.75 -5.68
C ASP A 320 1.85 10.51 -6.34
N TYR A 321 1.39 10.05 -7.50
CA TYR A 321 1.99 8.87 -8.17
C TYR A 321 3.45 9.02 -8.53
N ASP A 322 3.97 10.25 -8.62
CA ASP A 322 5.38 10.56 -8.89
C ASP A 322 6.12 11.09 -7.65
N ALA A 323 5.45 11.24 -6.51
CA ALA A 323 6.06 11.70 -5.27
C ALA A 323 7.11 10.70 -4.76
N VAL A 324 8.35 11.15 -4.61
CA VAL A 324 9.41 10.38 -3.96
C VAL A 324 9.34 10.63 -2.46
N GLN A 325 9.46 9.56 -1.67
CA GLN A 325 9.20 9.62 -0.23
C GLN A 325 10.31 8.95 0.56
N TRP A 326 10.55 9.47 1.76
CA TRP A 326 11.45 8.88 2.76
C TRP A 326 10.75 8.79 4.11
N ALA A 327 11.13 7.79 4.89
CA ALA A 327 10.74 7.67 6.28
C ALA A 327 11.96 7.74 7.18
N THR A 328 11.80 8.30 8.38
CA THR A 328 12.82 8.32 9.43
C THR A 328 12.20 8.06 10.79
N LYS A 329 12.99 7.49 11.69
CA LYS A 329 12.64 7.40 13.11
C LYS A 329 12.80 8.77 13.77
N ILE A 330 12.02 8.99 14.82
CA ILE A 330 12.22 10.17 15.67
C ILE A 330 13.59 10.12 16.37
N ILE A 331 14.18 11.28 16.58
CA ILE A 331 15.41 11.48 17.35
C ILE A 331 15.00 12.05 18.72
N GLY A 332 15.31 11.32 19.79
CA GLY A 332 14.82 11.68 21.11
C GLY A 332 13.30 11.58 21.20
N GLN A 333 12.62 12.65 21.60
CA GLN A 333 11.15 12.67 21.79
C GLN A 333 10.42 13.59 20.81
N ASP A 334 11.13 14.51 20.16
CA ASP A 334 10.54 15.67 19.47
C ASP A 334 11.23 16.09 18.18
N SER A 335 12.25 15.36 17.74
CA SER A 335 13.11 15.80 16.63
C SER A 335 13.18 14.78 15.51
N PHE A 336 13.51 15.26 14.32
CA PHE A 336 13.71 14.40 13.14
C PHE A 336 14.79 14.96 12.21
N ARG A 337 15.34 14.06 11.37
CA ARG A 337 16.28 14.40 10.31
C ARG A 337 16.07 13.47 9.12
N PHE A 338 15.96 14.05 7.94
CA PHE A 338 15.97 13.35 6.66
C PHE A 338 17.23 13.69 5.88
N GLU A 339 17.69 12.72 5.10
CA GLU A 339 18.68 12.88 4.06
C GLU A 339 18.06 12.40 2.75
N CYS A 340 17.83 13.32 1.81
CA CYS A 340 17.17 13.06 0.54
C CYS A 340 18.18 13.29 -0.60
N PRO A 341 18.90 12.24 -1.04
CA PRO A 341 19.89 12.36 -2.12
C PRO A 341 19.23 12.78 -3.43
N LEU A 342 19.84 13.71 -4.16
CA LEU A 342 19.32 14.12 -5.48
C LEU A 342 19.29 12.96 -6.48
N ALA A 343 20.15 11.96 -6.30
CA ALA A 343 20.18 10.76 -7.14
C ALA A 343 18.87 9.97 -7.08
N ASP A 344 18.09 10.12 -6.00
CA ASP A 344 16.80 9.43 -5.80
C ASP A 344 15.65 10.07 -6.57
N PHE A 345 15.81 11.30 -7.05
CA PHE A 345 14.81 12.00 -7.82
C PHE A 345 14.88 11.62 -9.30
N TYR A 346 13.74 11.57 -9.97
CA TYR A 346 13.65 11.26 -11.40
C TYR A 346 13.89 12.47 -12.29
N ASP A 347 13.56 13.64 -11.78
CA ASP A 347 13.78 14.91 -12.45
C ASP A 347 14.39 15.90 -11.46
N LEU A 348 15.40 16.63 -11.90
CA LEU A 348 16.10 17.65 -11.11
C LEU A 348 15.75 19.07 -11.58
N THR A 349 14.77 19.18 -12.49
CA THR A 349 14.26 20.46 -13.00
C THR A 349 12.85 20.70 -12.49
N GLY A 350 12.48 21.95 -12.31
CA GLY A 350 11.17 22.34 -11.80
C GLY A 350 11.09 22.44 -10.29
N ASN A 351 9.89 22.71 -9.81
CA ASN A 351 9.61 22.89 -8.39
C ASN A 351 9.10 21.60 -7.77
N TYR A 352 9.34 21.46 -6.48
CA TYR A 352 8.82 20.37 -5.67
C TYR A 352 8.08 20.93 -4.46
N GLU A 353 6.89 20.39 -4.19
CA GLU A 353 6.25 20.54 -2.90
C GLU A 353 6.87 19.57 -1.91
N MET A 354 7.21 20.05 -0.72
CA MET A 354 7.63 19.19 0.38
C MET A 354 6.51 19.12 1.43
N ARG A 355 6.10 17.89 1.76
CA ARG A 355 5.14 17.63 2.85
C ARG A 355 5.79 16.75 3.89
N ILE A 356 5.48 16.98 5.17
CA ILE A 356 5.94 16.18 6.33
C ILE A 356 4.70 15.66 7.05
N GLY A 357 4.67 14.36 7.34
CA GLY A 357 3.57 13.70 8.04
C GLY A 357 4.01 12.58 8.97
#